data_3366b4da5f3521efd77ae803bbc79b0d
#
_entry.id   3366b4da5f3521efd77ae803bbc79b0d
#
_cell.length_a   1.000
_cell.length_b   1.000
_cell.length_c   1.000
_cell.angle_alpha   90.00
_cell.angle_beta   90.00
_cell.angle_gamma   90.00
#
_symmetry.space_group_name_H-M   'P 1'
#
loop_
_entity.id
_entity.type
_entity.pdbx_description
1 polymer ?
#
loop_
_entity_poly.entity_id
_entity_poly.type
_entity_poly.pdbx_seq_one_letter_code
_entity_poly.pdbx_strand_id
1 'polypeptide(L)' 'MYRINEDVTCYYKQIHREYTKGKENFDKRFPIMEQRAKEMYKEGKITARSLSHLLKRLNYYKNMNEVRR' A
#
# COMPACT_ATOMS: atom_id res chain seq x y z
N MET A 1 -4.36 -3.09 -25.07
CA MET A 1 -4.73 -3.25 -24.02
C MET A 1 -3.99 -2.67 -22.94
N TYR A 2 -4.51 -2.14 -22.01
CA TYR A 2 -3.87 -1.60 -21.06
C TYR A 2 -3.63 -2.51 -19.98
N ARG A 3 -2.48 -2.66 -19.60
CA ARG A 3 -2.15 -3.50 -18.65
C ARG A 3 -1.96 -2.75 -17.46
N ILE A 4 -2.68 -2.90 -16.58
CA ILE A 4 -2.52 -2.24 -15.44
C ILE A 4 -1.45 -2.70 -14.79
N ASN A 5 -0.86 -2.07 -14.03
CA ASN A 5 0.21 -2.47 -13.32
C ASN A 5 -0.09 -3.63 -12.47
N GLU A 6 0.32 -4.77 -12.89
CA GLU A 6 0.15 -5.94 -12.09
C GLU A 6 0.86 -5.75 -10.77
N ASP A 7 1.95 -4.99 -10.78
CA ASP A 7 2.67 -4.74 -9.52
C ASP A 7 1.80 -4.01 -8.54
N VAL A 8 1.00 -3.07 -9.02
CA VAL A 8 0.13 -2.31 -8.15
C VAL A 8 -0.95 -3.21 -7.59
N THR A 9 -1.51 -4.06 -8.43
CA THR A 9 -2.55 -4.95 -7.98
C THR A 9 -2.05 -5.89 -6.90
N CYS A 10 -0.86 -6.44 -7.11
CA CYS A 10 -0.28 -7.34 -6.13
C CYS A 10 -0.01 -6.60 -4.83
N TYR A 11 0.39 -5.36 -4.95
CA TYR A 11 0.71 -4.58 -3.77
C TYR A 11 -0.55 -4.28 -2.98
N TYR A 12 -1.66 -4.01 -3.65
CA TYR A 12 -2.92 -3.79 -2.97
C TYR A 12 -3.30 -5.06 -2.18
N LYS A 13 -3.10 -6.21 -2.79
CA LYS A 13 -3.42 -7.46 -2.12
C LYS A 13 -2.53 -7.67 -0.91
N GLN A 14 -1.27 -7.30 -1.02
CA GLN A 14 -0.36 -7.45 0.06
C GLN A 14 -0.74 -6.53 1.21
N ILE A 15 -1.13 -5.29 0.90
CA ILE A 15 -1.54 -4.35 1.93
C ILE A 15 -2.73 -4.92 2.68
N HIS A 16 -3.71 -5.44 1.96
CA HIS A 16 -4.89 -5.98 2.58
C HIS A 16 -4.52 -7.17 3.48
N ARG A 17 -3.63 -8.02 2.98
CA ARG A 17 -3.21 -9.19 3.73
C ARG A 17 -2.53 -8.79 5.03
N GLU A 18 -1.65 -7.79 4.97
CA GLU A 18 -0.96 -7.35 6.17
C GLU A 18 -1.95 -6.75 7.16
N TYR A 19 -2.96 -6.08 6.64
CA TYR A 19 -3.95 -5.48 7.50
C TYR A 19 -4.75 -6.56 8.22
N THR A 20 -5.09 -7.64 7.53
CA THR A 20 -5.89 -8.69 8.14
C THR A 20 -5.12 -9.46 9.20
N LYS A 21 -3.80 -9.33 9.22
CA LYS A 21 -3.01 -10.02 10.22
C LYS A 21 -3.06 -9.31 11.56
N GLY A 22 -3.62 -8.12 11.60
CA GLY A 22 -3.74 -7.41 12.85
C GLY A 22 -3.14 -6.03 12.82
N LYS A 23 -3.62 -5.19 13.71
CA LYS A 23 -3.18 -3.82 13.74
C LYS A 23 -1.69 -3.69 14.04
N GLU A 24 -1.21 -4.44 15.00
CA GLU A 24 0.19 -4.36 15.34
C GLU A 24 1.06 -4.73 14.17
N ASN A 25 0.69 -5.76 13.44
CA ASN A 25 1.46 -6.19 12.31
C ASN A 25 1.43 -5.12 11.22
N PHE A 26 0.27 -4.54 11.00
CA PHE A 26 0.15 -3.52 9.97
C PHE A 26 0.98 -2.30 10.32
N ASP A 27 0.97 -1.90 11.58
CA ASP A 27 1.73 -0.74 12.01
C ASP A 27 3.22 -0.96 11.80
N LYS A 28 3.68 -2.17 12.03
CA LYS A 28 5.09 -2.45 11.84
C LYS A 28 5.45 -2.46 10.37
N ARG A 29 4.54 -2.92 9.54
CA ARG A 29 4.82 -3.01 8.12
C ARG A 29 4.55 -1.71 7.38
N PHE A 30 3.82 -0.81 8.00
CA PHE A 30 3.44 0.42 7.33
C PHE A 30 4.63 1.19 6.73
N PRO A 31 5.66 1.50 7.51
CA PRO A 31 6.77 2.25 6.94
C PRO A 31 7.50 1.46 5.86
N ILE A 32 7.54 0.16 6.00
CA ILE A 32 8.22 -0.65 5.01
C ILE A 32 7.45 -0.63 3.71
N MET A 33 6.13 -0.76 3.78
CA MET A 33 5.30 -0.74 2.59
C MET A 33 5.32 0.63 1.94
N GLU A 34 5.34 1.67 2.74
CA GLU A 34 5.36 3.02 2.20
C GLU A 34 6.66 3.23 1.44
N GLN A 35 7.76 2.82 2.03
CA GLN A 35 9.04 2.99 1.40
C GLN A 35 9.13 2.20 0.11
N ARG A 36 8.58 0.99 0.12
CA ARG A 36 8.59 0.17 -1.05
C ARG A 36 7.82 0.81 -2.18
N ALA A 37 6.69 1.41 -1.88
CA ALA A 37 5.89 2.06 -2.91
C ALA A 37 6.68 3.21 -3.53
N LYS A 38 7.36 3.97 -2.70
CA LYS A 38 8.14 5.09 -3.20
C LYS A 38 9.30 4.62 -4.06
N GLU A 39 9.88 3.49 -3.70
CA GLU A 39 10.97 2.95 -4.48
C GLU A 39 10.49 2.46 -5.84
N MET A 40 9.31 1.88 -5.88
CA MET A 40 8.76 1.42 -7.15
C MET A 40 8.53 2.60 -8.08
N TYR A 41 8.10 3.71 -7.51
CA TYR A 41 7.88 4.89 -8.32
C TYR A 41 9.23 5.41 -8.85
N LYS A 42 10.23 5.41 -7.97
CA LYS A 42 11.53 5.89 -8.36
C LYS A 42 12.12 5.04 -9.44
N GLU A 43 11.86 3.75 -9.45
CA GLU A 43 12.38 2.86 -10.45
C GLU A 43 11.55 2.85 -11.72
N GLY A 44 10.49 3.63 -11.75
CA GLY A 44 9.68 3.71 -12.94
C GLY A 44 8.70 2.58 -13.12
N LYS A 45 8.48 1.80 -12.09
CA LYS A 45 7.56 0.67 -12.21
C LYS A 45 6.11 1.07 -12.06
N ILE A 46 5.85 2.19 -11.43
CA ILE A 46 4.48 2.66 -11.27
C ILE A 46 4.48 4.16 -11.53
N THR A 47 3.32 4.69 -11.84
CA THR A 47 3.21 6.12 -12.14
C THR A 47 2.98 6.89 -10.84
N ALA A 48 3.08 8.20 -10.93
CA ALA A 48 2.85 9.04 -9.76
C ALA A 48 1.43 8.87 -9.25
N ARG A 49 0.49 8.69 -10.18
CA ARG A 49 -0.89 8.49 -9.79
C ARG A 49 -1.04 7.19 -9.00
N SER A 50 -0.39 6.13 -9.48
CA SER A 50 -0.46 4.85 -8.78
C SER A 50 0.18 4.96 -7.40
N LEU A 51 1.28 5.68 -7.30
CA LEU A 51 1.94 5.86 -6.03
C LEU A 51 0.99 6.57 -5.06
N SER A 52 0.32 7.61 -5.55
CA SER A 52 -0.61 8.35 -4.72
C SER A 52 -1.73 7.44 -4.21
N HIS A 53 -2.24 6.60 -5.09
CA HIS A 53 -3.31 5.67 -4.71
C HIS A 53 -2.82 4.68 -3.66
N LEU A 54 -1.60 4.18 -3.82
CA LEU A 54 -1.08 3.23 -2.86
C LEU A 54 -0.90 3.88 -1.49
N LEU A 55 -0.39 5.09 -1.46
CA LEU A 55 -0.19 5.77 -0.20
C LEU A 55 -1.52 6.09 0.47
N LYS A 56 -2.52 6.45 -0.33
CA LYS A 56 -3.83 6.71 0.23
C LYS A 56 -4.42 5.44 0.82
N ARG A 57 -4.21 4.32 0.16
CA ARG A 57 -4.74 3.07 0.65
C ARG A 57 -4.08 2.68 1.97
N LEU A 58 -2.77 2.89 2.06
CA LEU A 58 -2.05 2.59 3.28
C LEU A 58 -2.59 3.45 4.42
N ASN A 59 -2.78 4.72 4.17
CA ASN A 59 -3.28 5.61 5.20
C ASN A 59 -4.72 5.28 5.56
N TYR A 60 -5.48 4.85 4.60
CA TYR A 60 -6.86 4.49 4.83
C TYR A 60 -6.94 3.35 5.85
N TYR A 61 -6.13 2.32 5.65
CA TYR A 61 -6.15 1.19 6.57
C TYR A 61 -5.61 1.59 7.94
N LYS A 62 -4.61 2.43 7.95
CA LYS A 62 -4.04 2.86 9.21
C LYS A 62 -5.06 3.65 10.02
N ASN A 63 -5.76 4.57 9.37
CA ASN A 63 -6.73 5.38 10.06
C ASN A 63 -7.94 4.55 10.48
N MET A 64 -8.28 3.55 9.67
CA MET A 64 -9.39 2.72 9.99
C MET A 64 -9.14 1.97 11.28
N ASN A 65 -7.90 1.51 11.46
CA ASN A 65 -7.57 0.82 12.66
C ASN A 65 -7.72 1.70 13.87
N GLU A 66 -7.38 2.95 13.74
CA GLU A 66 -7.47 3.83 14.85
C GLU A 66 -8.87 4.25 15.15
N VAL A 67 -9.64 4.44 14.14
CA VAL A 67 -10.95 4.89 14.31
C VAL A 67 -11.91 3.88 14.78
N ARG A 68 -11.70 2.61 14.46
CA ARG A 68 -12.58 1.67 14.78
C ARG A 68 -12.81 1.60 16.16
N ARG A 69 -13.78 1.47 16.58
CA ARG A 69 -13.99 1.35 17.94
C ARG A 69 -14.95 0.49 18.23
#